data_3e89a143b8b0927d5515ff9dc25e3614
#
_entry.id   3e89a143b8b0927d5515ff9dc25e3614
#
_cell.length_a   1.000
_cell.length_b   1.000
_cell.length_c   1.000
_cell.angle_alpha   90.00
_cell.angle_beta   90.00
_cell.angle_gamma   90.00
#
_symmetry.space_group_name_H-M   'P 1'
#
loop_
_entity.id
_entity.type
_entity.pdbx_description
1 polymer ?
#
loop_
_entity_poly.entity_id
_entity_poly.type
_entity_poly.pdbx_seq_one_letter_code
_entity_poly.pdbx_strand_id
1 'polypeptide(L)'
;MVTEVTYDYVIVRVVPRVERGERVNVGVILSCVDAEFLDARIALDERRLCALDGGVDLEAVRAGLDSIRRICAGGPDAGAIGALPPRGRFRWLASPRSTIIQTSRVHTGRTCDPVATLDRLLATVVLAPDADAARR
;
A
#
# COMPACT_ATOMS: atom_id res chain seq x y z
N MET A 1 28.29 8.28 -5.08
CA MET A 1 28.06 7.35 -3.95
C MET A 1 26.58 7.41 -3.55
N VAL A 2 25.93 6.25 -3.44
CA VAL A 2 24.54 6.18 -3.03
C VAL A 2 24.46 6.15 -1.51
N THR A 3 23.73 7.10 -0.92
CA THR A 3 23.59 7.21 0.52
C THR A 3 22.39 6.39 0.98
N GLU A 4 22.57 5.61 2.03
CA GLU A 4 21.49 4.87 2.67
C GLU A 4 20.60 5.84 3.46
N VAL A 5 19.30 5.77 3.24
CA VAL A 5 18.30 6.61 3.89
C VAL A 5 17.23 5.77 4.55
N THR A 6 16.56 6.37 5.54
CA THR A 6 15.45 5.71 6.24
C THR A 6 14.16 5.85 5.43
N TYR A 7 13.38 4.78 5.37
CA TYR A 7 12.04 4.81 4.79
C TYR A 7 11.02 4.24 5.78
N ASP A 8 9.77 4.65 5.59
CA ASP A 8 8.62 4.07 6.27
C ASP A 8 7.69 3.46 5.23
N TYR A 9 7.01 2.37 5.60
CA TYR A 9 6.00 1.82 4.71
C TYR A 9 4.82 1.26 5.50
N VAL A 10 3.69 1.16 4.81
CA VAL A 10 2.50 0.46 5.29
C VAL A 10 2.03 -0.53 4.23
N ILE A 11 1.42 -1.61 4.67
CA ILE A 11 0.78 -2.59 3.77
C ILE A 11 -0.67 -2.18 3.61
N VAL A 12 -1.14 -2.07 2.36
CA VAL A 12 -2.54 -1.79 2.04
C VAL A 12 -3.30 -3.11 2.02
N ARG A 13 -4.43 -3.15 2.71
CA ARG A 13 -5.24 -4.36 2.89
C ARG A 13 -6.69 -4.09 2.54
N VAL A 14 -7.35 -5.09 1.96
CA VAL A 14 -8.80 -5.11 1.82
C VAL A 14 -9.37 -6.01 2.91
N VAL A 15 -10.29 -5.46 3.70
CA VAL A 15 -11.00 -6.13 4.79
C VAL A 15 -12.48 -6.16 4.42
N PRO A 16 -12.95 -7.23 3.75
CA PRO A 16 -14.34 -7.25 3.24
C PRO A 16 -15.39 -7.11 4.32
N ARG A 17 -15.16 -7.72 5.49
CA ARG A 17 -16.05 -7.65 6.65
C ARG A 17 -15.22 -7.20 7.85
N VAL A 18 -15.39 -5.94 8.23
CA VAL A 18 -14.61 -5.32 9.30
C VAL A 18 -14.75 -6.10 10.61
N GLU A 19 -15.94 -6.60 10.90
CA GLU A 19 -16.24 -7.37 12.13
C GLU A 19 -15.48 -8.70 12.20
N ARG A 20 -15.08 -9.27 11.06
CA ARG A 20 -14.32 -10.52 11.02
C ARG A 20 -12.80 -10.30 11.04
N GLY A 21 -12.36 -9.14 10.57
CA GLY A 21 -10.94 -8.83 10.50
C GLY A 21 -10.13 -9.60 9.46
N GLU A 22 -10.75 -10.50 8.71
CA GLU A 22 -10.08 -11.22 7.63
C GLU A 22 -9.70 -10.26 6.50
N ARG A 23 -8.52 -10.46 5.91
CA ARG A 23 -7.96 -9.46 5.00
C ARG A 23 -7.04 -10.08 3.95
N VAL A 24 -6.90 -9.35 2.83
CA VAL A 24 -5.96 -9.67 1.77
C VAL A 24 -5.05 -8.46 1.58
N ASN A 25 -3.74 -8.69 1.57
CA ASN A 25 -2.77 -7.64 1.26
C ASN A 25 -2.83 -7.34 -0.24
N VAL A 26 -2.95 -6.06 -0.60
CA VAL A 26 -3.13 -5.64 -2.00
C VAL A 26 -2.16 -4.56 -2.44
N GLY A 27 -1.34 -4.05 -1.56
CA GLY A 27 -0.39 -3.00 -1.94
C GLY A 27 0.55 -2.61 -0.82
N VAL A 28 1.48 -1.74 -1.18
CA VAL A 28 2.46 -1.14 -0.26
C VAL A 28 2.56 0.34 -0.60
N ILE A 29 2.59 1.19 0.44
CA ILE A 29 2.87 2.63 0.32
C ILE A 29 4.18 2.87 1.03
N LEU A 30 5.14 3.52 0.35
CA LEU A 30 6.46 3.80 0.89
C LEU A 30 6.75 5.30 0.88
N SER A 31 7.23 5.80 2.01
CA SER A 31 7.65 7.19 2.21
C SER A 31 9.12 7.24 2.56
N CYS A 32 9.88 8.02 1.82
CA CYS A 32 11.28 8.28 2.12
C CYS A 32 11.49 9.80 2.10
N VAL A 33 11.54 10.41 3.29
CA VAL A 33 11.59 11.86 3.44
C VAL A 33 12.85 12.43 2.79
N ASP A 34 14.01 11.83 3.04
CA ASP A 34 15.28 12.33 2.54
C ASP A 34 15.40 12.28 1.02
N ALA A 35 14.66 11.38 0.37
CA ALA A 35 14.61 11.27 -1.08
C ALA A 35 13.40 12.00 -1.69
N GLU A 36 12.61 12.68 -0.86
CA GLU A 36 11.34 13.33 -1.28
C GLU A 36 10.44 12.35 -2.04
N PHE A 37 10.40 11.10 -1.59
CA PHE A 37 9.72 10.00 -2.27
C PHE A 37 8.45 9.60 -1.53
N LEU A 38 7.35 9.51 -2.28
CA LEU A 38 6.12 8.89 -1.82
C LEU A 38 5.50 8.19 -3.02
N ASP A 39 5.34 6.88 -2.94
CA ASP A 39 4.69 6.13 -4.01
C ASP A 39 4.07 4.85 -3.44
N ALA A 40 3.19 4.25 -4.23
CA ALA A 40 2.52 3.01 -3.91
C ALA A 40 2.67 2.02 -5.05
N ARG A 41 2.66 0.74 -4.69
CA ARG A 41 2.49 -0.35 -5.65
C ARG A 41 1.25 -1.12 -5.23
N ILE A 42 0.34 -1.32 -6.18
CA ILE A 42 -0.93 -1.99 -5.95
C ILE A 42 -0.99 -3.23 -6.85
N ALA A 43 -1.36 -4.35 -6.27
CA ALA A 43 -1.57 -5.61 -6.98
C ALA A 43 -2.80 -6.30 -6.40
N LEU A 44 -3.97 -5.97 -6.94
CA LEU A 44 -5.24 -6.55 -6.50
C LEU A 44 -5.44 -7.91 -7.20
N ASP A 45 -5.40 -8.99 -6.41
CA ASP A 45 -5.78 -10.30 -6.88
C ASP A 45 -7.27 -10.50 -6.58
N GLU A 46 -8.11 -10.25 -7.56
CA GLU A 46 -9.57 -10.32 -7.40
C GLU A 46 -10.04 -11.74 -7.09
N ARG A 47 -9.36 -12.76 -7.58
CA ARG A 47 -9.71 -14.16 -7.30
C ARG A 47 -9.50 -14.49 -5.81
N ARG A 48 -8.37 -14.06 -5.23
CA ARG A 48 -8.11 -14.24 -3.80
C ARG A 48 -9.14 -13.49 -2.95
N LEU A 49 -9.43 -12.26 -3.34
CA LEU A 49 -10.38 -11.44 -2.60
C LEU A 49 -11.79 -12.04 -2.65
N CYS A 50 -12.25 -12.45 -3.82
CA CYS A 50 -13.57 -13.09 -3.98
C CYS A 50 -13.64 -14.45 -3.31
N ALA A 51 -12.52 -15.17 -3.20
CA ALA A 51 -12.47 -16.42 -2.46
C ALA A 51 -12.64 -16.20 -0.95
N LEU A 52 -12.11 -15.07 -0.44
CA LEU A 52 -12.31 -14.69 0.95
C LEU A 52 -13.75 -14.24 1.21
N ASP A 53 -14.34 -13.45 0.32
CA ASP A 53 -15.72 -12.98 0.41
C ASP A 53 -16.26 -12.71 -0.99
N GLY A 54 -17.13 -13.60 -1.47
CA GLY A 54 -17.74 -13.48 -2.80
C GLY A 54 -18.71 -12.32 -2.95
N GLY A 55 -19.12 -11.69 -1.86
CA GLY A 55 -20.02 -10.53 -1.86
C GLY A 55 -19.30 -9.18 -1.82
N VAL A 56 -17.96 -9.18 -1.91
CA VAL A 56 -17.18 -7.92 -1.85
C VAL A 56 -17.52 -7.02 -3.05
N ASP A 57 -17.63 -5.72 -2.79
CA ASP A 57 -17.85 -4.71 -3.84
C ASP A 57 -16.50 -4.37 -4.51
N LEU A 58 -16.19 -5.08 -5.60
CA LEU A 58 -14.94 -4.90 -6.33
C LEU A 58 -14.79 -3.51 -6.92
N GLU A 59 -15.90 -2.89 -7.36
CA GLU A 59 -15.84 -1.54 -7.93
C GLU A 59 -15.42 -0.52 -6.87
N ALA A 60 -16.00 -0.62 -5.67
CA ALA A 60 -15.60 0.24 -4.55
C ALA A 60 -14.15 0.01 -4.14
N VAL A 61 -13.69 -1.24 -4.14
CA VAL A 61 -12.28 -1.57 -3.84
C VAL A 61 -11.35 -0.94 -4.86
N ARG A 62 -11.63 -1.11 -6.16
CA ARG A 62 -10.81 -0.53 -7.22
C ARG A 62 -10.75 0.98 -7.12
N ALA A 63 -11.89 1.64 -6.87
CA ALA A 63 -11.96 3.09 -6.73
C ALA A 63 -11.12 3.57 -5.54
N GLY A 64 -11.19 2.88 -4.40
CA GLY A 64 -10.40 3.23 -3.22
C GLY A 64 -8.90 3.05 -3.44
N LEU A 65 -8.49 1.98 -4.11
CA LEU A 65 -7.08 1.75 -4.42
C LEU A 65 -6.54 2.78 -5.43
N ASP A 66 -7.36 3.17 -6.40
CA ASP A 66 -6.99 4.22 -7.34
C ASP A 66 -6.83 5.58 -6.65
N SER A 67 -7.67 5.87 -5.66
CA SER A 67 -7.54 7.06 -4.84
C SER A 67 -6.19 7.11 -4.11
N ILE A 68 -5.69 5.99 -3.62
CA ILE A 68 -4.36 5.90 -2.99
C ILE A 68 -3.27 6.33 -3.98
N ARG A 69 -3.33 5.85 -5.22
CA ARG A 69 -2.37 6.23 -6.25
C ARG A 69 -2.38 7.73 -6.52
N ARG A 70 -3.58 8.31 -6.62
CA ARG A 70 -3.74 9.76 -6.85
C ARG A 70 -3.18 10.58 -5.70
N ILE A 71 -3.41 10.15 -4.47
CA ILE A 71 -2.88 10.83 -3.28
C ILE A 71 -1.35 10.75 -3.26
N CYS A 72 -0.77 9.62 -3.60
CA CYS A 72 0.69 9.51 -3.69
C CYS A 72 1.27 10.44 -4.74
N ALA A 73 0.61 10.57 -5.89
CA ALA A 73 1.02 11.49 -6.94
C ALA A 73 0.87 12.96 -6.54
N GLY A 74 -0.11 13.27 -5.70
CA GLY A 74 -0.40 14.63 -5.27
C GLY A 74 -1.10 15.47 -6.33
N GLY A 75 -1.33 16.73 -6.01
CA GLY A 75 -1.95 17.69 -6.93
C GLY A 75 -3.47 17.70 -6.86
N PRO A 76 -4.12 18.45 -7.79
CA PRO A 76 -5.57 18.71 -7.72
C PRO A 76 -6.44 17.46 -7.82
N ASP A 77 -5.99 16.43 -8.53
CA ASP A 77 -6.74 15.19 -8.71
C ASP A 77 -6.93 14.43 -7.40
N ALA A 78 -6.12 14.72 -6.40
CA ALA A 78 -6.21 14.13 -5.06
C ALA A 78 -7.02 15.00 -4.08
N GLY A 79 -7.66 16.05 -4.56
CA GLY A 79 -8.44 16.99 -3.73
C GLY A 79 -7.57 17.75 -2.74
N ALA A 80 -8.16 18.10 -1.59
CA ALA A 80 -7.45 18.88 -0.56
C ALA A 80 -6.20 18.18 -0.03
N ILE A 81 -6.23 16.85 0.07
CA ILE A 81 -5.08 16.07 0.55
C ILE A 81 -3.89 16.18 -0.42
N GLY A 82 -4.16 16.31 -1.71
CA GLY A 82 -3.13 16.47 -2.73
C GLY A 82 -2.27 17.74 -2.57
N ALA A 83 -2.75 18.72 -1.83
CA ALA A 83 -2.01 19.96 -1.55
C ALA A 83 -0.98 19.79 -0.42
N LEU A 84 -1.07 18.74 0.37
CA LEU A 84 -0.11 18.45 1.43
C LEU A 84 1.24 18.02 0.86
N PRO A 85 2.35 18.31 1.57
CA PRO A 85 3.64 17.74 1.18
C PRO A 85 3.62 16.20 1.27
N PRO A 86 4.57 15.52 0.61
CA PRO A 86 4.56 14.05 0.57
C PRO A 86 4.42 13.38 1.94
N ARG A 87 5.15 13.87 2.94
CA ARG A 87 5.08 13.27 4.29
C ARG A 87 3.70 13.44 4.92
N GLY A 88 3.04 14.57 4.70
CA GLY A 88 1.68 14.82 5.18
C GLY A 88 0.69 13.88 4.51
N ARG A 89 0.84 13.65 3.20
CA ARG A 89 -0.01 12.70 2.45
C ARG A 89 0.21 11.27 2.93
N PHE A 90 1.45 10.87 3.20
CA PHE A 90 1.74 9.55 3.77
C PHE A 90 1.06 9.36 5.13
N ARG A 91 1.18 10.34 6.03
CA ARG A 91 0.54 10.28 7.34
C ARG A 91 -0.97 10.15 7.24
N TRP A 92 -1.57 10.86 6.30
CA TRP A 92 -3.01 10.75 6.06
C TRP A 92 -3.39 9.35 5.59
N LEU A 93 -2.63 8.79 4.65
CA LEU A 93 -2.86 7.45 4.13
C LEU A 93 -2.66 6.36 5.20
N ALA A 94 -1.69 6.55 6.09
CA ALA A 94 -1.35 5.58 7.13
C ALA A 94 -2.25 5.67 8.36
N SER A 95 -3.15 6.65 8.44
CA SER A 95 -4.05 6.81 9.59
C SER A 95 -5.02 5.64 9.71
N PRO A 96 -5.26 5.13 10.92
CA PRO A 96 -6.22 4.03 11.13
C PRO A 96 -7.62 4.39 10.63
N ARG A 97 -8.27 3.43 9.97
CA ARG A 97 -9.63 3.54 9.45
C ARG A 97 -10.40 2.26 9.69
N SER A 98 -11.73 2.39 9.87
CA SER A 98 -12.63 1.25 10.01
C SER A 98 -13.44 1.03 8.72
N THR A 99 -12.76 1.09 7.59
CA THR A 99 -13.35 0.88 6.25
C THR A 99 -12.83 -0.41 5.65
N ILE A 100 -13.34 -0.78 4.48
CA ILE A 100 -12.91 -2.00 3.79
C ILE A 100 -11.47 -1.92 3.27
N ILE A 101 -10.92 -0.73 3.10
CA ILE A 101 -9.51 -0.57 2.78
C ILE A 101 -8.82 -0.01 4.01
N GLN A 102 -7.84 -0.74 4.50
CA GLN A 102 -7.09 -0.40 5.70
C GLN A 102 -5.60 -0.52 5.43
N THR A 103 -4.80 0.06 6.31
CA THR A 103 -3.35 -0.09 6.25
C THR A 103 -2.84 -0.77 7.51
N SER A 104 -1.68 -1.41 7.38
CA SER A 104 -0.95 -1.94 8.52
C SER A 104 -0.40 -0.78 9.36
N ARG A 105 0.15 -1.12 10.52
CA ARG A 105 1.01 -0.19 11.25
C ARG A 105 2.19 0.21 10.38
N VAL A 106 2.84 1.32 10.72
CA VAL A 106 4.04 1.79 10.02
C VAL A 106 5.22 0.90 10.36
N HIS A 107 5.94 0.47 9.34
CA HIS A 107 7.20 -0.25 9.45
C HIS A 107 8.32 0.66 8.94
N THR A 108 9.52 0.51 9.48
CA THR A 108 10.67 1.34 9.13
C THR A 108 11.84 0.47 8.69
N GLY A 109 12.59 0.96 7.71
CA GLY A 109 13.79 0.30 7.22
C GLY A 109 14.78 1.31 6.63
N ARG A 110 15.84 0.79 6.00
CA ARG A 110 16.87 1.63 5.36
C ARG A 110 17.13 1.11 3.95
N THR A 111 17.38 2.03 3.04
CA THR A 111 17.57 1.71 1.62
C THR A 111 18.48 2.73 0.95
N CYS A 112 19.16 2.28 -0.10
CA CYS A 112 19.85 3.14 -1.06
C CYS A 112 19.03 3.42 -2.31
N ASP A 113 17.89 2.71 -2.48
CA ASP A 113 17.04 2.81 -3.66
C ASP A 113 15.57 2.60 -3.28
N PRO A 114 14.82 3.69 -3.02
CA PRO A 114 13.42 3.58 -2.61
C PRO A 114 12.53 2.84 -3.63
N VAL A 115 12.74 3.05 -4.93
CA VAL A 115 11.93 2.40 -5.98
C VAL A 115 12.13 0.88 -5.94
N ALA A 116 13.38 0.43 -5.91
CA ALA A 116 13.70 -0.99 -5.84
C ALA A 116 13.17 -1.62 -4.55
N THR A 117 13.23 -0.90 -3.44
CA THR A 117 12.70 -1.37 -2.16
C THR A 117 11.19 -1.53 -2.22
N LEU A 118 10.49 -0.57 -2.82
CA LEU A 118 9.03 -0.65 -2.97
C LEU A 118 8.63 -1.87 -3.80
N ASP A 119 9.31 -2.10 -4.92
CA ASP A 119 9.05 -3.27 -5.77
C ASP A 119 9.33 -4.57 -5.03
N ARG A 120 10.41 -4.65 -4.26
CA ARG A 120 10.75 -5.82 -3.45
C ARG A 120 9.71 -6.08 -2.37
N LEU A 121 9.24 -5.04 -1.69
CA LEU A 121 8.21 -5.18 -0.67
C LEU A 121 6.91 -5.69 -1.26
N LEU A 122 6.50 -5.20 -2.43
CA LEU A 122 5.31 -5.72 -3.11
C LEU A 122 5.43 -7.22 -3.35
N ALA A 123 6.58 -7.66 -3.87
CA ALA A 123 6.82 -9.08 -4.14
C ALA A 123 6.82 -9.92 -2.87
N THR A 124 7.31 -9.37 -1.77
CA THR A 124 7.46 -10.10 -0.51
C THR A 124 6.16 -10.20 0.28
N VAL A 125 5.39 -9.09 0.36
CA VAL A 125 4.25 -9.03 1.30
C VAL A 125 2.89 -9.07 0.62
N VAL A 126 2.82 -8.86 -0.68
CA VAL A 126 1.53 -8.80 -1.41
C VAL A 126 1.37 -9.97 -2.38
N LEU A 127 2.34 -10.16 -3.28
CA LEU A 127 2.23 -11.19 -4.30
C LEU A 127 2.21 -12.57 -3.65
N ALA A 128 1.45 -13.51 -4.24
CA ALA A 128 1.39 -14.87 -3.73
C ALA A 128 2.78 -15.51 -3.83
N PRO A 129 3.21 -16.28 -2.80
CA PRO A 129 4.49 -16.96 -2.85
C PRO A 129 4.58 -17.90 -4.06
N ASP A 130 5.77 -17.97 -4.67
CA ASP A 130 6.06 -18.94 -5.70
C ASP A 130 6.13 -20.33 -5.04
N ALA A 131 5.32 -21.27 -5.54
CA ALA A 131 5.26 -22.63 -5.00
C ALA A 131 6.62 -23.35 -5.11
N ASP A 132 7.38 -23.09 -6.15
CA ASP A 132 8.70 -23.69 -6.33
C ASP A 132 9.74 -23.07 -5.39
N ALA A 133 9.66 -21.79 -5.13
CA ALA A 133 10.53 -21.11 -4.17
C ALA A 133 10.31 -21.61 -2.74
N ALA A 134 9.07 -21.94 -2.37
CA ALA A 134 8.74 -22.44 -1.04
C ALA A 134 9.34 -23.83 -0.74
N ARG A 135 9.77 -24.56 -1.77
CA ARG A 135 10.38 -25.89 -1.65
C ARG A 135 11.90 -25.87 -1.62
N ARG A 136 12.52 -24.71 -1.74
CA ARG A 136 13.97 -24.55 -1.78
C ARG A 136 14.58 -24.30 -0.36
#